data_346aba8ac1fd8449fa6bfa32a8f4c60e
#
_entry.id   346aba8ac1fd8449fa6bfa32a8f4c60e
#
_cell.length_a   1.000
_cell.length_b   1.000
_cell.length_c   1.000
_cell.angle_alpha   90.00
_cell.angle_beta   90.00
_cell.angle_gamma   90.00
#
_symmetry.space_group_name_H-M   'P 1'
#
loop_
_entity.id
_entity.type
_entity.pdbx_description
1 polymer ?
#
loop_
_entity_poly.entity_id
_entity_poly.type
_entity_poly.pdbx_seq_one_letter_code
_entity_poly.pdbx_strand_id
1 'polypeptide(L)'
;FPENNQARALVDVRGTKPVLLVSQFGGESGLAKLMVEGGMTLVARKPNQCPWTLDDLSRWSAVVLENVLAGDIGLDGMKTLKAWVEDVGAGLMMTGGEKSYAPGGYYGSPLEEILPVSMERRNEIRKLQTAIVVVLDRSGSMSMGVSGGKTKMDLANLGTAQVLDLLSPTDEFGVIAVDSSPHIILKLASADKQQNAFFRNKILGIQSMGGGIYVYDALEATARMLQQAKAANKHVILFSDAQDSEQPGNYKQLVATMRKAGITISVIGLGTDKDVDADLLKDIAKRGGVFLATDGFLDEFGE
;
A
#
# COMPACT_ATOMS: atom_id res chain seq x y z
N PHE A 1 48.29 66.38 8.83
CA PHE A 1 47.81 66.25 7.45
C PHE A 1 46.30 66.14 7.46
N PRO A 2 45.53 67.27 7.24
CA PRO A 2 44.08 67.23 7.27
C PRO A 2 43.46 66.52 6.09
N GLU A 3 44.18 66.29 5.01
CA GLU A 3 43.70 65.72 3.76
C GLU A 3 43.49 64.19 3.81
N ASN A 4 43.97 63.53 4.84
CA ASN A 4 43.89 62.07 4.97
C ASN A 4 42.73 61.58 5.87
N ASN A 5 41.86 62.46 6.35
CA ASN A 5 40.80 62.13 7.30
C ASN A 5 39.44 61.96 6.64
N GLN A 6 39.36 61.88 5.32
CA GLN A 6 38.10 61.62 4.59
C GLN A 6 38.18 60.35 3.79
N ALA A 7 37.39 59.36 4.16
CA ALA A 7 37.13 58.19 3.33
C ALA A 7 35.70 58.33 2.73
N ARG A 8 35.57 58.10 1.44
CA ARG A 8 34.30 58.02 0.76
C ARG A 8 34.06 56.60 0.32
N ALA A 9 32.96 56.01 0.77
CA ALA A 9 32.48 54.73 0.29
C ALA A 9 31.21 54.96 -0.56
N LEU A 10 31.19 54.46 -1.75
CA LEU A 10 30.00 54.46 -2.60
C LEU A 10 29.19 53.20 -2.22
N VAL A 11 28.02 53.38 -1.65
CA VAL A 11 27.08 52.29 -1.37
C VAL A 11 25.96 52.36 -2.38
N ASP A 12 25.90 51.40 -3.29
CA ASP A 12 24.79 51.26 -4.23
C ASP A 12 23.64 50.57 -3.50
N VAL A 13 22.61 51.34 -3.14
CA VAL A 13 21.40 50.77 -2.50
C VAL A 13 20.43 50.38 -3.61
N ARG A 14 20.46 49.11 -3.94
CA ARG A 14 19.45 48.52 -4.85
C ARG A 14 18.19 48.22 -4.06
N GLY A 15 17.02 48.47 -4.69
CA GLY A 15 15.74 48.06 -4.12
C GLY A 15 15.62 46.53 -3.91
N THR A 16 14.54 46.12 -3.24
CA THR A 16 14.28 44.66 -2.99
C THR A 16 14.19 43.91 -4.32
N LYS A 17 15.01 42.84 -4.46
CA LYS A 17 14.92 41.99 -5.64
C LYS A 17 13.56 41.29 -5.69
N PRO A 18 12.93 41.17 -6.88
CA PRO A 18 11.66 40.50 -7.03
C PRO A 18 11.80 38.99 -6.76
N VAL A 19 10.68 38.32 -6.50
CA VAL A 19 10.56 36.87 -6.42
C VAL A 19 10.30 36.29 -7.81
N LEU A 20 10.97 35.23 -8.18
CA LEU A 20 10.68 34.45 -9.38
C LEU A 20 9.70 33.33 -9.06
N LEU A 21 8.51 33.37 -9.65
CA LEU A 21 7.57 32.22 -9.65
C LEU A 21 7.74 31.43 -10.93
N VAL A 22 8.02 30.14 -10.81
CA VAL A 22 8.06 29.22 -11.95
C VAL A 22 6.85 28.31 -11.89
N SER A 23 6.00 28.38 -12.93
CA SER A 23 4.76 27.63 -13.05
C SER A 23 4.50 27.28 -14.50
N GLN A 24 3.85 26.14 -14.76
CA GLN A 24 3.37 25.80 -16.11
C GLN A 24 2.40 26.85 -16.69
N PHE A 25 1.71 27.57 -15.81
CA PHE A 25 0.77 28.61 -16.18
C PHE A 25 1.42 30.00 -16.31
N GLY A 26 2.68 30.17 -15.89
CA GLY A 26 3.35 31.47 -15.89
C GLY A 26 2.57 32.52 -15.09
N GLY A 27 2.38 33.70 -15.65
CA GLY A 27 1.66 34.81 -15.00
C GLY A 27 0.15 34.60 -14.80
N GLU A 28 -0.44 33.57 -15.41
CA GLU A 28 -1.86 33.22 -15.23
C GLU A 28 -2.11 32.34 -14.01
N SER A 29 -1.05 31.91 -13.33
CA SER A 29 -1.16 31.11 -12.09
C SER A 29 -2.00 31.85 -11.03
N GLY A 30 -2.88 31.11 -10.36
CA GLY A 30 -3.65 31.59 -9.22
C GLY A 30 -2.75 32.04 -8.07
N LEU A 31 -1.65 31.33 -7.84
CA LEU A 31 -0.65 31.69 -6.82
C LEU A 31 0.04 33.02 -7.18
N ALA A 32 0.41 33.20 -8.46
CA ALA A 32 1.00 34.46 -8.92
C ALA A 32 0.10 35.66 -8.60
N LYS A 33 -1.20 35.53 -8.89
CA LYS A 33 -2.18 36.61 -8.62
C LYS A 33 -2.28 36.91 -7.12
N LEU A 34 -2.40 35.86 -6.28
CA LEU A 34 -2.47 36.02 -4.83
C LEU A 34 -1.21 36.66 -4.23
N MET A 35 -0.02 36.28 -4.72
CA MET A 35 1.23 36.91 -4.26
C MET A 35 1.34 38.38 -4.64
N VAL A 36 0.91 38.74 -5.83
CA VAL A 36 0.87 40.17 -6.29
C VAL A 36 -0.16 40.97 -5.50
N GLU A 37 -1.35 40.42 -5.27
CA GLU A 37 -2.38 41.04 -4.42
C GLU A 37 -1.89 41.21 -2.98
N GLY A 38 -1.05 40.30 -2.49
CA GLY A 38 -0.37 40.39 -1.21
C GLY A 38 0.78 41.41 -1.16
N GLY A 39 1.01 42.18 -2.24
CA GLY A 39 2.02 43.23 -2.29
C GLY A 39 3.44 42.76 -2.61
N MET A 40 3.63 41.51 -3.07
CA MET A 40 4.94 41.01 -3.45
C MET A 40 5.33 41.45 -4.86
N THR A 41 6.56 41.93 -5.03
CA THR A 41 7.13 42.17 -6.37
C THR A 41 7.52 40.78 -6.95
N LEU A 42 6.77 40.36 -7.97
CA LEU A 42 6.86 39.03 -8.55
C LEU A 42 7.10 39.10 -10.06
N VAL A 43 7.91 38.16 -10.54
CA VAL A 43 8.02 37.85 -11.98
C VAL A 43 7.66 36.35 -12.14
N ALA A 44 6.66 36.07 -12.98
CA ALA A 44 6.23 34.73 -13.26
C ALA A 44 6.74 34.23 -14.61
N ARG A 45 7.33 33.06 -14.67
CA ARG A 45 7.85 32.40 -15.88
C ARG A 45 7.38 30.96 -16.00
N LYS A 46 7.35 30.46 -17.23
CA LYS A 46 7.24 28.99 -17.45
C LYS A 46 8.61 28.33 -17.29
N PRO A 47 8.68 27.03 -16.92
CA PRO A 47 9.96 26.34 -16.70
C PRO A 47 10.92 26.45 -17.88
N ASN A 48 10.42 26.35 -19.12
CA ASN A 48 11.21 26.46 -20.35
C ASN A 48 11.74 27.87 -20.65
N GLN A 49 11.34 28.89 -19.89
CA GLN A 49 11.82 30.24 -19.98
C GLN A 49 12.90 30.59 -18.95
N CYS A 50 13.27 29.61 -18.11
CA CYS A 50 14.26 29.75 -17.07
C CYS A 50 15.59 29.15 -17.51
N PRO A 51 16.66 29.94 -17.67
CA PRO A 51 17.96 29.42 -18.09
C PRO A 51 18.72 28.67 -16.97
N TRP A 52 18.25 28.77 -15.74
CA TRP A 52 18.83 28.13 -14.53
C TRP A 52 20.33 28.40 -14.34
N THR A 53 20.79 29.59 -14.69
CA THR A 53 22.17 30.03 -14.48
C THR A 53 22.29 30.92 -13.24
N LEU A 54 23.45 30.96 -12.62
CA LEU A 54 23.72 31.85 -11.46
C LEU A 54 23.49 33.32 -11.80
N ASP A 55 23.79 33.76 -13.03
CA ASP A 55 23.57 35.13 -13.47
C ASP A 55 22.07 35.48 -13.48
N ASP A 56 21.20 34.58 -13.99
CA ASP A 56 19.76 34.81 -13.96
C ASP A 56 19.23 34.74 -12.52
N LEU A 57 19.64 33.74 -11.74
CA LEU A 57 19.23 33.57 -10.35
C LEU A 57 19.64 34.74 -9.46
N SER A 58 20.78 35.38 -9.73
CA SER A 58 21.26 36.56 -8.98
C SER A 58 20.32 37.76 -8.99
N ARG A 59 19.38 37.80 -9.93
CA ARG A 59 18.37 38.87 -10.08
C ARG A 59 17.19 38.74 -9.12
N TRP A 60 17.03 37.56 -8.49
CA TRP A 60 15.89 37.21 -7.66
C TRP A 60 16.25 37.19 -6.19
N SER A 61 15.29 37.46 -5.33
CA SER A 61 15.39 37.26 -3.88
C SER A 61 15.04 35.83 -3.46
N ALA A 62 14.08 35.25 -4.17
CA ALA A 62 13.64 33.87 -3.95
C ALA A 62 13.09 33.28 -5.26
N VAL A 63 13.06 31.95 -5.32
CA VAL A 63 12.41 31.15 -6.37
C VAL A 63 11.27 30.35 -5.74
N VAL A 64 10.09 30.42 -6.36
CA VAL A 64 8.93 29.61 -6.01
C VAL A 64 8.65 28.63 -7.15
N LEU A 65 8.72 27.34 -6.88
CA LEU A 65 8.39 26.27 -7.83
C LEU A 65 6.94 25.83 -7.59
N GLU A 66 6.04 26.18 -8.48
CA GLU A 66 4.63 25.82 -8.42
C GLU A 66 4.35 24.67 -9.38
N ASN A 67 4.21 23.45 -8.83
CA ASN A 67 3.85 22.25 -9.58
C ASN A 67 4.70 22.02 -10.84
N VAL A 68 6.03 22.09 -10.70
CA VAL A 68 7.04 21.95 -11.77
C VAL A 68 7.68 20.58 -11.68
N LEU A 69 7.90 19.89 -12.80
CA LEU A 69 8.64 18.64 -12.85
C LEU A 69 10.16 18.88 -12.67
N ALA A 70 10.83 17.98 -11.97
CA ALA A 70 12.30 17.99 -11.84
C ALA A 70 12.98 17.95 -13.24
N GLY A 71 12.40 17.19 -14.17
CA GLY A 71 12.88 17.12 -15.56
C GLY A 71 12.84 18.45 -16.32
N ASP A 72 11.89 19.34 -15.98
CA ASP A 72 11.80 20.67 -16.62
C ASP A 72 12.91 21.63 -16.14
N ILE A 73 13.49 21.37 -14.96
CA ILE A 73 14.63 22.12 -14.42
C ILE A 73 15.94 21.48 -14.89
N GLY A 74 15.97 20.17 -14.96
CA GLY A 74 17.15 19.38 -15.28
C GLY A 74 18.15 19.29 -14.12
N LEU A 75 19.04 18.29 -14.17
CA LEU A 75 20.00 18.02 -13.11
C LEU A 75 20.93 19.22 -12.83
N ASP A 76 21.43 19.85 -13.88
CA ASP A 76 22.38 20.98 -13.74
C ASP A 76 21.66 22.23 -13.22
N GLY A 77 20.41 22.48 -13.63
CA GLY A 77 19.58 23.56 -13.08
C GLY A 77 19.31 23.35 -11.59
N MET A 78 19.02 22.11 -11.16
CA MET A 78 18.82 21.80 -9.75
C MET A 78 20.09 21.96 -8.92
N LYS A 79 21.27 21.60 -9.45
CA LYS A 79 22.57 21.86 -8.81
C LYS A 79 22.84 23.36 -8.65
N THR A 80 22.54 24.13 -9.70
CA THR A 80 22.70 25.59 -9.67
C THR A 80 21.77 26.25 -8.66
N LEU A 81 20.49 25.80 -8.58
CA LEU A 81 19.55 26.28 -7.57
C LEU A 81 20.02 25.92 -6.15
N LYS A 82 20.50 24.69 -5.94
CA LYS A 82 21.07 24.28 -4.65
C LYS A 82 22.21 25.20 -4.23
N ALA A 83 23.23 25.35 -5.07
CA ALA A 83 24.36 26.22 -4.78
C ALA A 83 23.92 27.66 -4.52
N TRP A 84 22.97 28.19 -5.29
CA TRP A 84 22.44 29.53 -5.09
C TRP A 84 21.73 29.72 -3.75
N VAL A 85 21.00 28.70 -3.27
CA VAL A 85 20.36 28.73 -1.94
C VAL A 85 21.39 28.60 -0.83
N GLU A 86 22.33 27.64 -0.93
CA GLU A 86 23.31 27.35 0.14
C GLU A 86 24.41 28.43 0.23
N ASP A 87 24.98 28.86 -0.90
CA ASP A 87 26.14 29.76 -0.92
C ASP A 87 25.73 31.24 -0.87
N VAL A 88 24.59 31.61 -1.46
CA VAL A 88 24.14 33.01 -1.51
C VAL A 88 23.08 33.31 -0.44
N GLY A 89 22.49 32.29 0.18
CA GLY A 89 21.45 32.46 1.19
C GLY A 89 20.10 32.89 0.63
N ALA A 90 19.81 32.54 -0.62
CA ALA A 90 18.58 32.89 -1.30
C ALA A 90 17.40 31.99 -0.88
N GLY A 91 16.17 32.47 -1.08
CA GLY A 91 14.96 31.70 -0.73
C GLY A 91 14.56 30.72 -1.82
N LEU A 92 14.19 29.48 -1.41
CA LEU A 92 13.53 28.51 -2.27
C LEU A 92 12.25 28.03 -1.61
N MET A 93 11.15 28.05 -2.36
CA MET A 93 9.87 27.47 -1.95
C MET A 93 9.38 26.50 -3.02
N MET A 94 8.91 25.33 -2.61
CA MET A 94 8.22 24.38 -3.48
C MET A 94 6.80 24.19 -2.98
N THR A 95 5.81 24.36 -3.85
CA THR A 95 4.41 24.10 -3.52
C THR A 95 4.06 22.64 -3.80
N GLY A 96 3.00 22.14 -3.17
CA GLY A 96 2.46 20.80 -3.45
C GLY A 96 1.82 20.72 -4.85
N GLY A 97 1.68 19.48 -5.35
CA GLY A 97 1.03 19.17 -6.61
C GLY A 97 1.53 17.84 -7.19
N GLU A 98 0.88 17.36 -8.23
CA GLU A 98 1.22 16.08 -8.88
C GLU A 98 2.63 16.06 -9.49
N LYS A 99 3.16 17.23 -9.82
CA LYS A 99 4.49 17.43 -10.44
C LYS A 99 5.52 17.97 -9.44
N SER A 100 5.24 17.93 -8.16
CA SER A 100 6.13 18.39 -7.09
C SER A 100 6.63 17.22 -6.26
N TYR A 101 7.70 17.42 -5.51
CA TYR A 101 8.30 16.46 -4.60
C TYR A 101 8.61 15.10 -5.27
N ALA A 102 8.43 13.98 -4.57
CA ALA A 102 8.71 12.65 -5.11
C ALA A 102 7.91 12.31 -6.38
N PRO A 103 6.57 12.60 -6.49
CA PRO A 103 5.83 12.41 -7.73
C PRO A 103 6.36 13.24 -8.90
N GLY A 104 6.93 14.41 -8.62
CA GLY A 104 7.55 15.30 -9.62
C GLY A 104 8.96 14.91 -10.04
N GLY A 105 9.51 13.81 -9.49
CA GLY A 105 10.85 13.31 -9.82
C GLY A 105 11.99 13.94 -9.03
N TYR A 106 11.72 14.56 -7.89
CA TYR A 106 12.75 15.17 -7.04
C TYR A 106 13.41 14.23 -6.05
N TYR A 107 12.93 12.99 -5.92
CA TYR A 107 13.57 11.98 -5.08
C TYR A 107 15.02 11.71 -5.52
N GLY A 108 15.97 11.77 -4.59
CA GLY A 108 17.41 11.65 -4.88
C GLY A 108 18.00 12.81 -5.67
N SER A 109 17.27 13.92 -5.83
CA SER A 109 17.75 15.11 -6.56
C SER A 109 18.53 16.06 -5.65
N PRO A 110 19.37 16.96 -6.25
CA PRO A 110 20.06 18.00 -5.47
C PRO A 110 19.14 18.91 -4.66
N LEU A 111 17.90 19.11 -5.10
CA LEU A 111 16.94 19.94 -4.38
C LEU A 111 16.34 19.25 -3.15
N GLU A 112 16.27 17.91 -3.12
CA GLU A 112 15.82 17.20 -1.93
C GLU A 112 16.71 17.49 -0.71
N GLU A 113 18.01 17.65 -0.92
CA GLU A 113 18.98 17.88 0.16
C GLU A 113 18.75 19.23 0.89
N ILE A 114 18.18 20.24 0.20
CA ILE A 114 17.96 21.58 0.74
C ILE A 114 16.49 21.83 1.14
N LEU A 115 15.58 20.95 0.77
CA LEU A 115 14.17 21.07 1.16
C LEU A 115 13.96 20.53 2.59
N PRO A 116 13.11 21.15 3.42
CA PRO A 116 12.88 20.75 4.81
C PRO A 116 12.00 19.49 4.93
N VAL A 117 11.92 18.68 3.88
CA VAL A 117 11.09 17.47 3.81
C VAL A 117 11.89 16.33 3.20
N SER A 118 11.83 15.15 3.78
CA SER A 118 12.35 13.93 3.17
C SER A 118 11.33 13.38 2.17
N MET A 119 11.80 13.07 0.96
CA MET A 119 11.00 12.43 -0.07
C MET A 119 11.12 10.91 -0.06
N GLU A 120 11.90 10.36 0.88
CA GLU A 120 11.85 8.93 1.13
C GLU A 120 10.40 8.55 1.38
N ARG A 121 9.86 7.67 0.55
CA ARG A 121 8.68 6.90 0.92
C ARG A 121 9.09 6.09 2.14
N ARG A 122 9.00 6.67 3.32
CA ARG A 122 8.67 5.85 4.46
C ARG A 122 7.34 5.25 4.08
N ASN A 123 7.38 3.99 3.66
CA ASN A 123 6.25 3.10 3.80
C ASN A 123 6.00 2.98 5.33
N GLU A 124 5.57 4.04 5.97
CA GLU A 124 4.57 3.92 7.00
C GLU A 124 3.31 3.45 6.25
N ILE A 125 3.38 2.21 5.80
CA ILE A 125 2.21 1.38 5.86
C ILE A 125 1.89 1.43 7.36
N ARG A 126 1.01 2.33 7.79
CA ARG A 126 0.12 2.01 8.90
C ARG A 126 -0.49 0.70 8.41
N LYS A 127 0.10 -0.40 8.82
CA LYS A 127 -0.48 -1.72 8.62
C LYS A 127 -1.80 -1.61 9.36
N LEU A 128 -2.85 -1.30 8.59
CA LEU A 128 -4.20 -1.36 9.13
C LEU A 128 -4.29 -2.77 9.68
N GLN A 129 -4.49 -2.87 10.98
CA GLN A 129 -4.64 -4.17 11.63
C GLN A 129 -5.63 -4.98 10.81
N THR A 130 -5.22 -6.18 10.45
CA THR A 130 -6.02 -7.08 9.64
C THR A 130 -6.43 -8.28 10.50
N ALA A 131 -7.69 -8.65 10.46
CA ALA A 131 -8.17 -9.89 11.03
C ALA A 131 -8.37 -10.89 9.90
N ILE A 132 -7.64 -12.00 9.94
CA ILE A 132 -7.76 -13.08 8.96
C ILE A 132 -8.31 -14.32 9.64
N VAL A 133 -9.37 -14.89 9.08
CA VAL A 133 -9.85 -16.21 9.45
C VAL A 133 -9.66 -17.13 8.25
N VAL A 134 -8.90 -18.20 8.44
CA VAL A 134 -8.73 -19.25 7.45
C VAL A 134 -9.77 -20.34 7.70
N VAL A 135 -10.50 -20.71 6.66
CA VAL A 135 -11.45 -21.82 6.64
C VAL A 135 -10.84 -22.94 5.82
N LEU A 136 -10.69 -24.09 6.46
CA LEU A 136 -10.09 -25.28 5.86
C LEU A 136 -11.17 -26.35 5.66
N ASP A 137 -11.40 -26.70 4.43
CA ASP A 137 -12.10 -27.92 4.08
C ASP A 137 -11.29 -29.11 4.58
N ARG A 138 -11.92 -29.99 5.36
CA ARG A 138 -11.32 -31.25 5.81
C ARG A 138 -12.18 -32.46 5.46
N SER A 139 -13.01 -32.32 4.43
CA SER A 139 -13.81 -33.41 3.86
C SER A 139 -12.95 -34.59 3.41
N GLY A 140 -13.57 -35.71 3.10
CA GLY A 140 -12.87 -36.94 2.72
C GLY A 140 -11.97 -36.78 1.49
N SER A 141 -12.36 -35.96 0.51
CA SER A 141 -11.62 -35.70 -0.70
C SER A 141 -10.27 -34.99 -0.45
N MET A 142 -10.16 -34.23 0.64
CA MET A 142 -8.91 -33.58 1.05
C MET A 142 -7.80 -34.57 1.46
N SER A 143 -8.13 -35.86 1.70
CA SER A 143 -7.14 -36.91 1.92
C SER A 143 -6.44 -37.38 0.65
N MET A 144 -6.89 -36.95 -0.53
CA MET A 144 -6.30 -37.36 -1.81
C MET A 144 -4.84 -36.90 -1.90
N GLY A 145 -4.00 -37.83 -2.38
CA GLY A 145 -2.58 -37.57 -2.60
C GLY A 145 -2.36 -36.60 -3.78
N VAL A 146 -1.37 -35.74 -3.62
CA VAL A 146 -0.83 -34.84 -4.64
C VAL A 146 0.63 -35.14 -4.90
N SER A 147 1.25 -34.44 -5.83
CA SER A 147 2.68 -34.61 -6.12
C SER A 147 3.54 -34.44 -4.86
N GLY A 148 4.64 -35.18 -4.77
CA GLY A 148 5.57 -35.10 -3.64
C GLY A 148 5.14 -35.86 -2.34
N GLY A 149 4.16 -36.77 -2.45
CA GLY A 149 3.76 -37.61 -1.31
C GLY A 149 2.96 -36.91 -0.21
N LYS A 150 2.42 -35.74 -0.52
CA LYS A 150 1.54 -34.97 0.36
C LYS A 150 0.08 -35.17 -0.04
N THR A 151 -0.82 -34.82 0.86
CA THR A 151 -2.26 -34.74 0.59
C THR A 151 -2.69 -33.30 0.30
N LYS A 152 -3.89 -33.12 -0.27
CA LYS A 152 -4.50 -31.78 -0.39
C LYS A 152 -4.60 -31.08 0.98
N MET A 153 -4.93 -31.85 2.02
CA MET A 153 -4.99 -31.34 3.40
C MET A 153 -3.63 -30.81 3.88
N ASP A 154 -2.54 -31.54 3.57
CA ASP A 154 -1.20 -31.08 3.92
C ASP A 154 -0.85 -29.76 3.25
N LEU A 155 -1.26 -29.57 1.99
CA LEU A 155 -1.04 -28.31 1.26
C LEU A 155 -1.86 -27.17 1.87
N ALA A 156 -3.13 -27.41 2.19
CA ALA A 156 -3.97 -26.41 2.86
C ALA A 156 -3.41 -26.00 4.21
N ASN A 157 -2.91 -26.95 4.99
CA ASN A 157 -2.26 -26.72 6.28
C ASN A 157 -0.98 -25.89 6.12
N LEU A 158 -0.14 -26.23 5.14
CA LEU A 158 1.08 -25.48 4.84
C LEU A 158 0.76 -24.05 4.41
N GLY A 159 -0.19 -23.86 3.48
CA GLY A 159 -0.64 -22.54 3.08
C GLY A 159 -1.18 -21.72 4.24
N THR A 160 -1.96 -22.33 5.12
CA THR A 160 -2.47 -21.68 6.33
C THR A 160 -1.35 -21.27 7.29
N ALA A 161 -0.34 -22.12 7.46
CA ALA A 161 0.83 -21.80 8.27
C ALA A 161 1.66 -20.66 7.66
N GLN A 162 1.78 -20.60 6.34
CA GLN A 162 2.43 -19.48 5.65
C GLN A 162 1.67 -18.16 5.82
N VAL A 163 0.33 -18.19 5.78
CA VAL A 163 -0.49 -16.99 6.09
C VAL A 163 -0.15 -16.48 7.49
N LEU A 164 -0.09 -17.36 8.49
CA LEU A 164 0.30 -16.99 9.87
C LEU A 164 1.70 -16.36 9.92
N ASP A 165 2.67 -16.91 9.19
CA ASP A 165 4.05 -16.42 9.16
C ASP A 165 4.16 -14.99 8.55
N LEU A 166 3.24 -14.62 7.67
CA LEU A 166 3.19 -13.29 7.03
C LEU A 166 2.54 -12.20 7.89
N LEU A 167 1.81 -12.59 8.93
CA LEU A 167 1.08 -11.64 9.77
C LEU A 167 2.00 -10.89 10.73
N SER A 168 1.60 -9.66 11.01
CA SER A 168 2.24 -8.84 12.04
C SER A 168 1.71 -9.22 13.42
N PRO A 169 2.47 -9.00 14.50
CA PRO A 169 2.01 -9.29 15.87
C PRO A 169 0.72 -8.56 16.27
N THR A 170 0.39 -7.48 15.57
CA THR A 170 -0.84 -6.69 15.79
C THR A 170 -2.03 -7.20 15.02
N ASP A 171 -1.83 -8.09 14.04
CA ASP A 171 -2.91 -8.69 13.27
C ASP A 171 -3.62 -9.78 14.09
N GLU A 172 -4.87 -10.05 13.75
CA GLU A 172 -5.67 -11.09 14.42
C GLU A 172 -5.81 -12.29 13.47
N PHE A 173 -5.63 -13.50 14.00
CA PHE A 173 -5.66 -14.72 13.22
C PHE A 173 -6.55 -15.77 13.88
N GLY A 174 -7.37 -16.44 13.08
CA GLY A 174 -8.22 -17.56 13.49
C GLY A 174 -8.27 -18.64 12.44
N VAL A 175 -8.58 -19.88 12.85
CA VAL A 175 -8.70 -21.03 11.94
C VAL A 175 -9.94 -21.83 12.28
N ILE A 176 -10.74 -22.12 11.26
CA ILE A 176 -11.91 -23.00 11.31
C ILE A 176 -11.68 -24.12 10.32
N ALA A 177 -11.81 -25.36 10.77
CA ALA A 177 -11.87 -26.51 9.88
C ALA A 177 -13.34 -26.94 9.73
N VAL A 178 -13.75 -27.31 8.52
CA VAL A 178 -15.12 -27.70 8.24
C VAL A 178 -15.19 -29.07 7.56
N ASP A 179 -16.05 -29.91 8.08
CA ASP A 179 -16.57 -31.13 7.48
C ASP A 179 -18.11 -31.05 7.47
N SER A 180 -18.78 -31.95 8.16
CA SER A 180 -20.25 -31.88 8.39
C SER A 180 -20.66 -30.77 9.35
N SER A 181 -19.72 -30.08 9.99
CA SER A 181 -19.93 -28.92 10.85
C SER A 181 -18.65 -28.08 10.98
N PRO A 182 -18.73 -26.78 11.32
CA PRO A 182 -17.56 -25.97 11.55
C PRO A 182 -16.91 -26.25 12.91
N HIS A 183 -15.60 -26.49 12.92
CA HIS A 183 -14.78 -26.72 14.11
C HIS A 183 -13.77 -25.59 14.28
N ILE A 184 -13.85 -24.87 15.38
CA ILE A 184 -12.89 -23.81 15.69
C ILE A 184 -11.59 -24.43 16.18
N ILE A 185 -10.57 -24.44 15.32
CA ILE A 185 -9.22 -24.93 15.63
C ILE A 185 -8.44 -23.87 16.42
N LEU A 186 -8.49 -22.62 15.94
CA LEU A 186 -7.91 -21.46 16.60
C LEU A 186 -8.97 -20.36 16.70
N LYS A 187 -9.25 -19.92 17.92
CA LYS A 187 -10.06 -18.71 18.13
C LYS A 187 -9.30 -17.51 17.62
N LEU A 188 -10.03 -16.48 17.18
CA LEU A 188 -9.42 -15.23 16.75
C LEU A 188 -8.61 -14.62 17.89
N ALA A 189 -7.31 -14.47 17.66
CA ALA A 189 -6.36 -13.92 18.62
C ALA A 189 -5.24 -13.21 17.88
N SER A 190 -4.49 -12.37 18.60
CA SER A 190 -3.29 -11.69 18.04
C SER A 190 -2.29 -12.72 17.50
N ALA A 191 -1.72 -12.47 16.34
CA ALA A 191 -0.68 -13.27 15.70
C ALA A 191 0.70 -13.01 16.35
N ASP A 192 0.75 -13.03 17.69
CA ASP A 192 1.99 -12.81 18.44
C ASP A 192 2.99 -13.94 18.18
N LYS A 193 4.24 -13.56 17.92
CA LYS A 193 5.34 -14.49 17.63
C LYS A 193 5.56 -15.52 18.74
N GLN A 194 5.22 -15.20 19.98
CA GLN A 194 5.35 -16.16 21.10
C GLN A 194 4.35 -17.33 21.00
N GLN A 195 3.21 -17.13 20.34
CA GLN A 195 2.18 -18.13 20.14
C GLN A 195 2.27 -18.84 18.79
N ASN A 196 3.07 -18.32 17.86
CA ASN A 196 3.15 -18.83 16.49
C ASN A 196 3.52 -20.32 16.42
N ALA A 197 4.47 -20.80 17.22
CA ALA A 197 4.86 -22.21 17.22
C ALA A 197 3.69 -23.12 17.65
N PHE A 198 2.92 -22.70 18.63
CA PHE A 198 1.74 -23.45 19.09
C PHE A 198 0.62 -23.44 18.03
N PHE A 199 0.35 -22.28 17.43
CA PHE A 199 -0.64 -22.16 16.37
C PHE A 199 -0.24 -22.99 15.14
N ARG A 200 1.02 -22.90 14.73
CA ARG A 200 1.57 -23.67 13.61
C ARG A 200 1.42 -25.19 13.83
N ASN A 201 1.77 -25.69 15.00
CA ASN A 201 1.60 -27.11 15.31
C ASN A 201 0.14 -27.54 15.26
N LYS A 202 -0.79 -26.74 15.74
CA LYS A 202 -2.22 -27.04 15.64
C LYS A 202 -2.70 -27.07 14.19
N ILE A 203 -2.25 -26.12 13.36
CA ILE A 203 -2.60 -26.03 11.94
C ILE A 203 -2.08 -27.26 11.19
N LEU A 204 -0.80 -27.57 11.34
CA LEU A 204 -0.18 -28.71 10.67
C LEU A 204 -0.70 -30.08 11.13
N GLY A 205 -1.36 -30.15 12.29
CA GLY A 205 -2.00 -31.34 12.81
C GLY A 205 -3.45 -31.54 12.33
N ILE A 206 -4.03 -30.67 11.52
CA ILE A 206 -5.39 -30.84 11.02
C ILE A 206 -5.40 -31.98 10.00
N GLN A 207 -6.32 -32.91 10.18
CA GLN A 207 -6.47 -34.08 9.32
C GLN A 207 -7.85 -34.06 8.63
N SER A 208 -7.90 -34.67 7.44
CA SER A 208 -9.18 -34.96 6.80
C SER A 208 -9.92 -36.00 7.65
N MET A 209 -11.18 -35.76 7.95
CA MET A 209 -12.01 -36.58 8.82
C MET A 209 -13.14 -37.32 8.09
N GLY A 210 -13.27 -37.12 6.79
CA GLY A 210 -14.39 -37.63 6.00
C GLY A 210 -15.64 -36.72 6.12
N GLY A 211 -16.73 -37.15 5.47
CA GLY A 211 -17.95 -36.29 5.36
C GLY A 211 -17.90 -35.29 4.21
N GLY A 212 -18.96 -34.56 4.04
CA GLY A 212 -19.08 -33.47 3.04
C GLY A 212 -18.60 -32.14 3.59
N ILE A 213 -18.60 -31.12 2.77
CA ILE A 213 -18.25 -29.75 3.17
C ILE A 213 -19.51 -28.88 3.29
N TYR A 214 -19.75 -28.33 4.48
CA TYR A 214 -20.85 -27.40 4.76
C TYR A 214 -20.33 -25.95 4.70
N VAL A 215 -20.12 -25.46 3.48
CA VAL A 215 -19.53 -24.13 3.23
C VAL A 215 -20.34 -23.00 3.86
N TYR A 216 -21.67 -23.10 3.80
CA TYR A 216 -22.55 -22.07 4.37
C TYR A 216 -22.33 -21.90 5.87
N ASP A 217 -22.35 -23.02 6.60
CA ASP A 217 -22.19 -23.01 8.07
C ASP A 217 -20.80 -22.53 8.47
N ALA A 218 -19.77 -22.90 7.68
CA ALA A 218 -18.42 -22.42 7.88
C ALA A 218 -18.29 -20.90 7.68
N LEU A 219 -18.90 -20.36 6.63
CA LEU A 219 -18.91 -18.91 6.38
C LEU A 219 -19.70 -18.16 7.45
N GLU A 220 -20.81 -18.73 7.93
CA GLU A 220 -21.58 -18.12 9.01
C GLU A 220 -20.79 -18.07 10.32
N ALA A 221 -20.12 -19.18 10.70
CA ALA A 221 -19.25 -19.23 11.86
C ALA A 221 -18.09 -18.23 11.75
N THR A 222 -17.52 -18.12 10.55
CA THR A 222 -16.46 -17.17 10.25
C THR A 222 -16.92 -15.72 10.38
N ALA A 223 -18.09 -15.39 9.84
CA ALA A 223 -18.68 -14.08 9.97
C ALA A 223 -18.89 -13.67 11.42
N ARG A 224 -19.41 -14.59 12.24
CA ARG A 224 -19.57 -14.37 13.70
C ARG A 224 -18.22 -14.15 14.40
N MET A 225 -17.19 -14.89 14.02
CA MET A 225 -15.84 -14.73 14.57
C MET A 225 -15.25 -13.38 14.20
N LEU A 226 -15.34 -12.95 12.94
CA LEU A 226 -14.83 -11.66 12.45
C LEU A 226 -15.64 -10.44 12.94
N GLN A 227 -16.91 -10.62 13.34
CA GLN A 227 -17.66 -9.54 14.01
C GLN A 227 -17.03 -9.11 15.32
N GLN A 228 -16.33 -10.02 16.01
CA GLN A 228 -15.63 -9.74 17.27
C GLN A 228 -14.24 -9.13 17.06
N ALA A 229 -13.74 -9.11 15.83
CA ALA A 229 -12.43 -8.58 15.48
C ALA A 229 -12.37 -7.06 15.72
N LYS A 230 -11.25 -6.61 16.31
CA LYS A 230 -10.93 -5.19 16.51
C LYS A 230 -10.33 -4.55 15.27
N ALA A 231 -9.74 -5.36 14.40
CA ALA A 231 -9.09 -4.91 13.18
C ALA A 231 -10.09 -4.24 12.22
N ALA A 232 -9.63 -3.19 11.54
CA ALA A 232 -10.42 -2.46 10.56
C ALA A 232 -10.62 -3.28 9.27
N ASN A 233 -9.60 -4.02 8.84
CA ASN A 233 -9.66 -4.91 7.69
C ASN A 233 -9.99 -6.33 8.15
N LYS A 234 -10.97 -6.94 7.48
CA LYS A 234 -11.42 -8.30 7.80
C LYS A 234 -11.40 -9.16 6.55
N HIS A 235 -10.74 -10.30 6.62
CA HIS A 235 -10.55 -11.16 5.47
C HIS A 235 -10.76 -12.62 5.81
N VAL A 236 -11.35 -13.36 4.88
CA VAL A 236 -11.52 -14.82 4.94
C VAL A 236 -10.70 -15.45 3.82
N ILE A 237 -9.98 -16.51 4.13
CA ILE A 237 -9.33 -17.37 3.13
C ILE A 237 -9.96 -18.75 3.25
N LEU A 238 -10.64 -19.21 2.21
CA LEU A 238 -11.26 -20.54 2.14
C LEU A 238 -10.39 -21.46 1.30
N PHE A 239 -9.89 -22.53 1.89
CA PHE A 239 -9.26 -23.65 1.18
C PHE A 239 -10.26 -24.77 1.00
N SER A 240 -10.53 -25.20 -0.24
CA SER A 240 -11.40 -26.33 -0.55
C SER A 240 -11.03 -26.93 -1.89
N ASP A 241 -11.32 -28.23 -2.07
CA ASP A 241 -11.14 -28.92 -3.34
C ASP A 241 -12.43 -29.05 -4.18
N ALA A 242 -13.49 -28.39 -3.74
CA ALA A 242 -14.78 -28.37 -4.44
C ALA A 242 -15.39 -29.75 -4.71
N GLN A 243 -15.15 -30.71 -3.84
CA GLN A 243 -15.82 -32.00 -3.87
C GLN A 243 -16.61 -32.18 -2.58
N ASP A 244 -17.80 -32.74 -2.66
CA ASP A 244 -18.70 -33.01 -1.53
C ASP A 244 -19.30 -31.74 -0.89
N SER A 245 -19.53 -30.67 -1.66
CA SER A 245 -20.25 -29.49 -1.20
C SER A 245 -21.72 -29.84 -0.96
N GLU A 246 -22.14 -29.84 0.28
CA GLU A 246 -23.50 -30.13 0.65
C GLU A 246 -24.21 -28.88 1.18
N GLN A 247 -25.51 -28.76 0.90
CA GLN A 247 -26.37 -27.73 1.42
C GLN A 247 -25.76 -26.29 1.32
N PRO A 248 -25.56 -25.75 0.09
CA PRO A 248 -24.92 -24.45 -0.08
C PRO A 248 -25.68 -23.31 0.60
N GLY A 249 -26.90 -23.55 1.08
CA GLY A 249 -27.72 -22.57 1.80
C GLY A 249 -27.92 -21.30 1.01
N ASN A 250 -28.27 -20.22 1.69
CA ASN A 250 -28.35 -18.88 1.08
C ASN A 250 -26.98 -18.16 1.14
N TYR A 251 -25.92 -18.82 0.67
CA TYR A 251 -24.55 -18.25 0.72
C TYR A 251 -24.45 -16.91 0.00
N LYS A 252 -25.25 -16.69 -1.07
CA LYS A 252 -25.24 -15.42 -1.82
C LYS A 252 -25.60 -14.23 -0.94
N GLN A 253 -26.64 -14.40 -0.13
CA GLN A 253 -27.08 -13.36 0.81
C GLN A 253 -26.08 -13.20 1.95
N LEU A 254 -25.51 -14.30 2.45
CA LEU A 254 -24.49 -14.28 3.51
C LEU A 254 -23.25 -13.53 3.06
N VAL A 255 -22.68 -13.88 1.90
CA VAL A 255 -21.50 -13.20 1.32
C VAL A 255 -21.78 -11.71 1.07
N ALA A 256 -22.98 -11.36 0.57
CA ALA A 256 -23.35 -9.97 0.40
C ALA A 256 -23.43 -9.20 1.74
N THR A 257 -23.90 -9.86 2.80
CA THR A 257 -23.95 -9.29 4.16
C THR A 257 -22.54 -9.12 4.73
N MET A 258 -21.67 -10.12 4.57
CA MET A 258 -20.27 -10.07 4.98
C MET A 258 -19.55 -8.90 4.29
N ARG A 259 -19.75 -8.75 2.99
CA ARG A 259 -19.16 -7.65 2.22
C ARG A 259 -19.62 -6.27 2.68
N LYS A 260 -20.91 -6.11 2.98
CA LYS A 260 -21.43 -4.87 3.58
C LYS A 260 -20.83 -4.55 4.94
N ALA A 261 -20.44 -5.59 5.69
CA ALA A 261 -19.73 -5.47 6.96
C ALA A 261 -18.20 -5.28 6.81
N GLY A 262 -17.70 -5.06 5.58
CA GLY A 262 -16.27 -4.87 5.30
C GLY A 262 -15.45 -6.16 5.33
N ILE A 263 -16.09 -7.34 5.27
CA ILE A 263 -15.41 -8.64 5.23
C ILE A 263 -15.24 -9.06 3.77
N THR A 264 -14.00 -9.29 3.35
CA THR A 264 -13.66 -9.82 2.03
C THR A 264 -13.35 -11.32 2.11
N ILE A 265 -13.53 -12.05 1.00
CA ILE A 265 -13.33 -13.50 0.95
C ILE A 265 -12.46 -13.82 -0.27
N SER A 266 -11.37 -14.57 -0.03
CA SER A 266 -10.60 -15.25 -1.08
C SER A 266 -10.84 -16.75 -1.00
N VAL A 267 -10.85 -17.41 -2.14
CA VAL A 267 -10.97 -18.86 -2.22
C VAL A 267 -9.73 -19.43 -2.92
N ILE A 268 -9.12 -20.44 -2.30
CA ILE A 268 -8.00 -21.20 -2.84
C ILE A 268 -8.51 -22.61 -3.12
N GLY A 269 -8.69 -22.91 -4.42
CA GLY A 269 -9.13 -24.22 -4.87
C GLY A 269 -7.98 -25.23 -4.89
N LEU A 270 -8.15 -26.39 -4.30
CA LEU A 270 -7.20 -27.51 -4.31
C LEU A 270 -7.68 -28.65 -5.23
N GLY A 271 -8.49 -28.30 -6.19
CA GLY A 271 -9.10 -29.19 -7.18
C GLY A 271 -8.90 -28.68 -8.60
N THR A 272 -9.69 -29.20 -9.50
CA THR A 272 -9.71 -28.82 -10.90
C THR A 272 -11.00 -28.07 -11.25
N ASP A 273 -11.00 -27.31 -12.34
CA ASP A 273 -12.17 -26.63 -12.88
C ASP A 273 -13.36 -27.57 -13.24
N LYS A 274 -13.10 -28.87 -13.26
CA LYS A 274 -14.09 -29.90 -13.62
C LYS A 274 -14.74 -30.54 -12.40
N ASP A 275 -14.32 -30.18 -11.20
CA ASP A 275 -14.92 -30.73 -9.96
C ASP A 275 -16.33 -30.17 -9.78
N VAL A 276 -17.19 -31.00 -9.15
CA VAL A 276 -18.66 -30.81 -9.15
C VAL A 276 -19.09 -29.43 -8.62
N ASP A 277 -18.39 -28.92 -7.61
CA ASP A 277 -18.75 -27.67 -6.94
C ASP A 277 -17.79 -26.51 -7.21
N ALA A 278 -16.92 -26.64 -8.24
CA ALA A 278 -15.99 -25.58 -8.64
C ALA A 278 -16.71 -24.25 -8.91
N ASP A 279 -17.90 -24.31 -9.51
CA ASP A 279 -18.69 -23.10 -9.80
C ASP A 279 -19.19 -22.41 -8.54
N LEU A 280 -19.54 -23.16 -7.48
CA LEU A 280 -19.91 -22.58 -6.19
C LEU A 280 -18.74 -21.78 -5.59
N LEU A 281 -17.54 -22.37 -5.56
CA LEU A 281 -16.34 -21.71 -5.03
C LEU A 281 -15.96 -20.46 -5.84
N LYS A 282 -16.05 -20.55 -7.19
CA LYS A 282 -15.85 -19.41 -8.08
C LYS A 282 -16.86 -18.28 -7.83
N ASP A 283 -18.16 -18.61 -7.63
CA ASP A 283 -19.20 -17.62 -7.34
C ASP A 283 -18.99 -16.96 -5.96
N ILE A 284 -18.59 -17.73 -4.95
CA ILE A 284 -18.23 -17.19 -3.62
C ILE A 284 -17.05 -16.21 -3.74
N ALA A 285 -15.99 -16.59 -4.42
CA ALA A 285 -14.82 -15.75 -4.63
C ALA A 285 -15.15 -14.46 -5.40
N LYS A 286 -15.90 -14.59 -6.49
CA LYS A 286 -16.36 -13.45 -7.31
C LYS A 286 -17.19 -12.45 -6.50
N ARG A 287 -18.06 -12.93 -5.63
CA ARG A 287 -18.89 -12.10 -4.76
C ARG A 287 -18.12 -11.56 -3.56
N GLY A 288 -17.18 -12.35 -3.04
CA GLY A 288 -16.37 -12.01 -1.86
C GLY A 288 -15.24 -11.02 -2.10
N GLY A 289 -14.77 -10.88 -3.34
CA GLY A 289 -13.83 -9.82 -3.73
C GLY A 289 -12.54 -10.24 -4.41
N VAL A 290 -11.99 -11.44 -4.18
CA VAL A 290 -10.75 -11.89 -4.86
C VAL A 290 -10.83 -13.40 -5.16
N PHE A 291 -10.50 -13.76 -6.38
CA PHE A 291 -10.37 -15.15 -6.82
C PHE A 291 -8.90 -15.45 -7.15
N LEU A 292 -8.39 -16.53 -6.57
CA LEU A 292 -7.14 -17.16 -6.99
C LEU A 292 -7.48 -18.60 -7.39
N ALA A 293 -7.53 -18.89 -8.68
CA ALA A 293 -7.58 -20.25 -9.18
C ALA A 293 -6.16 -20.80 -9.26
N THR A 294 -5.97 -22.00 -8.78
CA THR A 294 -4.65 -22.65 -8.73
C THR A 294 -4.53 -23.76 -9.75
N ASP A 295 -4.73 -23.47 -11.02
CA ASP A 295 -4.36 -24.41 -12.10
C ASP A 295 -2.83 -24.55 -12.27
N GLY A 296 -2.02 -23.83 -11.49
CA GLY A 296 -0.55 -23.87 -11.56
C GLY A 296 0.18 -23.92 -10.22
N PHE A 297 -0.52 -23.92 -9.10
CA PHE A 297 0.13 -23.81 -7.77
C PHE A 297 0.85 -25.09 -7.32
N LEU A 298 0.60 -26.21 -7.99
CA LEU A 298 1.24 -27.49 -7.66
C LEU A 298 2.65 -27.63 -8.28
N ASP A 299 2.97 -26.84 -9.31
CA ASP A 299 4.27 -26.88 -10.00
C ASP A 299 5.30 -25.90 -9.42
N GLU A 300 4.86 -24.82 -8.75
CA GLU A 300 5.77 -23.80 -8.17
C GLU A 300 6.24 -24.08 -6.72
N PHE A 301 5.60 -25.02 -6.01
CA PHE A 301 6.04 -25.43 -4.65
C PHE A 301 6.80 -26.76 -4.63
N GLY A 302 7.22 -27.26 -5.79
CA GLY A 302 7.91 -28.54 -5.97
C GLY A 302 9.44 -28.45 -6.08
N GLU A 303 10.07 -27.24 -5.93
CA GLU A 303 11.54 -27.10 -5.85
C GLU A 303 11.98 -26.53 -4.51
#